data_ffe37e391d01bac3ddcd73ae2eaa2994
#
_entry.id   ffe37e391d01bac3ddcd73ae2eaa2994
#
_cell.length_a   1.000
_cell.length_b   1.000
_cell.length_c   1.000
_cell.angle_alpha   90.00
_cell.angle_beta   90.00
_cell.angle_gamma   90.00
#
_symmetry.space_group_name_H-M   'P 1'
#
loop_
_entity.id
_entity.type
_entity.pdbx_description
1 polymer ?
#
loop_
_entity_poly.entity_id
_entity_poly.type
_entity_poly.pdbx_seq_one_letter_code
_entity_poly.pdbx_strand_id
1 'polypeptide(L)'
;QSIGHEDEPDPEPTEFKKISKEVIEKTVAKIDAKLSGNEKASSKAKAKLRYIKNNFVANLEKYEQQEAILGERNSYSKTDKEATFMRMKEDHMQNGQLKPAYNTQISTENQIIVHYTIHQNPTDTKTLKPHLEDFEQTFGKETLQELEEITADAGYGSEENYDYLEQKELTAYVKYNTFDKEQDKNYQKKHKPFSKENLYYNQDEDCYVCPMGQKMHKTHQSKRTTEAGYQQSLSHYQAKNCEGCPLRGQCFKAKGNRSIERNQNLERHKQRTRELLLSETGIQKRKQRTAD
;
A
#
# COMPACT_ATOMS: atom_id res chain seq x y z
N GLN A 1 -28.30 15.50 -35.58
CA GLN A 1 -29.02 14.67 -34.61
C GLN A 1 -28.04 13.61 -34.10
N SER A 2 -27.43 13.84 -32.95
CA SER A 2 -26.58 12.89 -32.24
C SER A 2 -27.49 12.01 -31.39
N ILE A 3 -27.50 10.72 -31.65
CA ILE A 3 -28.15 9.71 -30.83
C ILE A 3 -27.27 9.53 -29.62
N GLY A 4 -27.77 9.90 -28.42
CA GLY A 4 -27.09 9.62 -27.15
C GLY A 4 -27.08 8.11 -26.92
N HIS A 5 -25.89 7.55 -26.75
CA HIS A 5 -25.72 6.26 -26.09
C HIS A 5 -25.96 6.48 -24.59
N GLU A 6 -27.02 5.92 -24.07
CA GLU A 6 -27.17 5.74 -22.63
C GLU A 6 -26.07 4.79 -22.17
N ASP A 7 -25.26 5.24 -21.22
CA ASP A 7 -24.24 4.42 -20.59
C ASP A 7 -24.95 3.28 -19.82
N GLU A 8 -24.99 2.09 -20.42
CA GLU A 8 -25.29 0.89 -19.67
C GLU A 8 -24.18 0.69 -18.62
N PRO A 9 -24.51 0.39 -17.35
CA PRO A 9 -23.51 0.12 -16.34
C PRO A 9 -22.65 -1.07 -16.79
N ASP A 10 -21.34 -0.90 -16.71
CA ASP A 10 -20.39 -1.97 -16.98
C ASP A 10 -20.83 -3.23 -16.22
N PRO A 11 -20.88 -4.39 -16.88
CA PRO A 11 -21.24 -5.64 -16.20
C PRO A 11 -20.29 -5.90 -15.04
N GLU A 12 -20.82 -6.23 -13.87
CA GLU A 12 -20.02 -6.60 -12.70
C GLU A 12 -18.96 -7.63 -13.12
N PRO A 13 -17.70 -7.49 -12.63
CA PRO A 13 -16.64 -8.40 -12.99
C PRO A 13 -17.05 -9.81 -12.64
N THR A 14 -17.26 -10.62 -13.65
CA THR A 14 -17.50 -12.06 -13.47
C THR A 14 -16.30 -12.65 -12.76
N GLU A 15 -16.49 -13.26 -11.60
CA GLU A 15 -15.45 -14.07 -10.94
C GLU A 15 -14.98 -15.15 -11.93
N PHE A 16 -13.82 -14.93 -12.51
CA PHE A 16 -13.18 -15.93 -13.35
C PHE A 16 -12.72 -17.08 -12.46
N LYS A 17 -13.48 -18.19 -12.44
CA LYS A 17 -13.02 -19.42 -11.82
C LYS A 17 -11.71 -19.84 -12.47
N LYS A 18 -10.67 -20.05 -11.65
CA LYS A 18 -9.37 -20.56 -12.14
C LYS A 18 -9.63 -21.84 -12.93
N ILE A 19 -9.37 -21.82 -14.24
CA ILE A 19 -9.57 -22.98 -15.12
C ILE A 19 -8.30 -23.83 -15.00
N SER A 20 -8.43 -25.06 -14.49
CA SER A 20 -7.30 -25.98 -14.39
C SER A 20 -7.03 -26.66 -15.74
N LYS A 21 -5.78 -27.12 -15.93
CA LYS A 21 -5.32 -27.90 -17.09
C LYS A 21 -6.28 -29.07 -17.39
N GLU A 22 -6.68 -29.80 -16.36
CA GLU A 22 -7.58 -30.95 -16.46
C GLU A 22 -8.97 -30.59 -17.03
N VAL A 23 -9.50 -29.41 -16.66
CA VAL A 23 -10.79 -28.94 -17.18
C VAL A 23 -10.67 -28.58 -18.65
N ILE A 24 -9.56 -27.98 -19.08
CA ILE A 24 -9.30 -27.68 -20.49
C ILE A 24 -9.18 -28.98 -21.29
N GLU A 25 -8.36 -29.93 -20.84
CA GLU A 25 -8.14 -31.22 -21.53
C GLU A 25 -9.45 -32.00 -21.65
N LYS A 26 -10.23 -32.13 -20.57
CA LYS A 26 -11.55 -32.79 -20.60
C LYS A 26 -12.53 -32.09 -21.56
N THR A 27 -12.53 -30.77 -21.57
CA THR A 27 -13.43 -30.00 -22.44
C THR A 27 -13.01 -30.12 -23.91
N VAL A 28 -11.72 -30.05 -24.19
CA VAL A 28 -11.16 -30.27 -25.53
C VAL A 28 -11.45 -31.67 -26.03
N ALA A 29 -11.28 -32.71 -25.21
CA ALA A 29 -11.61 -34.08 -25.58
C ALA A 29 -13.10 -34.26 -25.91
N LYS A 30 -14.00 -33.66 -25.13
CA LYS A 30 -15.44 -33.68 -25.40
C LYS A 30 -15.82 -32.99 -26.72
N ILE A 31 -15.16 -31.84 -27.00
CA ILE A 31 -15.44 -31.10 -28.25
C ILE A 31 -14.83 -31.84 -29.45
N ASP A 32 -13.66 -32.45 -29.30
CA ASP A 32 -13.00 -33.23 -30.34
C ASP A 32 -13.87 -34.45 -30.74
N ALA A 33 -14.36 -35.18 -29.75
CA ALA A 33 -15.27 -36.32 -29.99
C ALA A 33 -16.56 -35.91 -30.75
N LYS A 34 -17.16 -34.76 -30.38
CA LYS A 34 -18.36 -34.23 -31.08
C LYS A 34 -18.04 -33.74 -32.50
N LEU A 35 -16.85 -33.18 -32.74
CA LEU A 35 -16.46 -32.72 -34.09
C LEU A 35 -15.99 -33.84 -35.00
N SER A 36 -15.44 -34.91 -34.44
CA SER A 36 -15.00 -36.09 -35.20
C SER A 36 -16.18 -36.94 -35.69
N GLY A 37 -17.30 -36.93 -34.93
CA GLY A 37 -18.52 -37.64 -35.33
C GLY A 37 -19.46 -36.83 -36.25
N ASN A 38 -19.07 -35.57 -36.62
CA ASN A 38 -19.90 -34.72 -37.46
C ASN A 38 -19.22 -34.38 -38.79
N GLU A 39 -19.59 -35.06 -39.87
CA GLU A 39 -19.04 -34.83 -41.23
C GLU A 39 -19.27 -33.39 -41.73
N LYS A 40 -20.29 -32.70 -41.22
CA LYS A 40 -20.63 -31.29 -41.58
C LYS A 40 -19.92 -30.26 -40.70
N ALA A 41 -19.01 -30.66 -39.84
CA ALA A 41 -18.31 -29.74 -38.95
C ALA A 41 -17.47 -28.73 -39.75
N SER A 42 -17.69 -27.43 -39.49
CA SER A 42 -17.02 -26.32 -40.15
C SER A 42 -15.49 -26.43 -40.01
N SER A 43 -14.78 -26.19 -41.09
CA SER A 43 -13.31 -26.08 -41.14
C SER A 43 -12.77 -25.09 -40.10
N LYS A 44 -13.50 -23.98 -39.85
CA LYS A 44 -13.20 -22.99 -38.82
C LYS A 44 -13.27 -23.56 -37.40
N ALA A 45 -14.25 -24.44 -37.11
CA ALA A 45 -14.39 -25.07 -35.80
C ALA A 45 -13.22 -26.04 -35.52
N LYS A 46 -12.85 -26.85 -36.51
CA LYS A 46 -11.69 -27.75 -36.43
C LYS A 46 -10.36 -26.97 -36.24
N ALA A 47 -10.20 -25.86 -36.92
CA ALA A 47 -9.01 -25.00 -36.78
C ALA A 47 -8.93 -24.36 -35.37
N LYS A 48 -10.06 -23.86 -34.81
CA LYS A 48 -10.13 -23.33 -33.45
C LYS A 48 -9.81 -24.39 -32.39
N LEU A 49 -10.31 -25.60 -32.56
CA LEU A 49 -10.01 -26.69 -31.63
C LEU A 49 -8.53 -27.07 -31.65
N ARG A 50 -7.91 -27.14 -32.85
CA ARG A 50 -6.49 -27.38 -33.00
C ARG A 50 -5.65 -26.27 -32.34
N TYR A 51 -6.08 -25.01 -32.48
CA TYR A 51 -5.42 -23.89 -31.81
C TYR A 51 -5.50 -24.00 -30.27
N ILE A 52 -6.68 -24.35 -29.73
CA ILE A 52 -6.85 -24.55 -28.28
C ILE A 52 -5.97 -25.72 -27.79
N LYS A 53 -5.98 -26.84 -28.48
CA LYS A 53 -5.14 -28.00 -28.15
C LYS A 53 -3.64 -27.64 -28.07
N ASN A 54 -3.15 -26.91 -29.06
CA ASN A 54 -1.72 -26.65 -29.20
C ASN A 54 -1.22 -25.50 -28.33
N ASN A 55 -2.10 -24.57 -27.93
CA ASN A 55 -1.66 -23.33 -27.30
C ASN A 55 -2.16 -23.15 -25.87
N PHE A 56 -3.39 -23.60 -25.54
CA PHE A 56 -3.98 -23.26 -24.25
C PHE A 56 -3.29 -23.96 -23.09
N VAL A 57 -2.99 -25.23 -23.22
CA VAL A 57 -2.29 -26.01 -22.17
C VAL A 57 -0.89 -25.47 -21.96
N ALA A 58 -0.13 -25.26 -23.04
CA ALA A 58 1.21 -24.70 -22.96
C ALA A 58 1.24 -23.27 -22.39
N ASN A 59 0.26 -22.45 -22.75
CA ASN A 59 0.13 -21.10 -22.19
C ASN A 59 -0.25 -21.13 -20.71
N LEU A 60 -1.12 -22.05 -20.30
CA LEU A 60 -1.50 -22.19 -18.89
C LEU A 60 -0.30 -22.58 -18.03
N GLU A 61 0.47 -23.58 -18.45
CA GLU A 61 1.72 -23.98 -17.78
C GLU A 61 2.72 -22.82 -17.67
N LYS A 62 2.84 -22.02 -18.74
CA LYS A 62 3.68 -20.82 -18.74
C LYS A 62 3.17 -19.77 -17.76
N TYR A 63 1.86 -19.54 -17.67
CA TYR A 63 1.28 -18.60 -16.74
C TYR A 63 1.43 -19.05 -15.28
N GLU A 64 1.26 -20.34 -15.00
CA GLU A 64 1.49 -20.91 -13.68
C GLU A 64 2.96 -20.75 -13.25
N GLN A 65 3.93 -20.97 -14.17
CA GLN A 65 5.34 -20.69 -13.89
C GLN A 65 5.60 -19.22 -13.64
N GLN A 66 4.98 -18.32 -14.41
CA GLN A 66 5.12 -16.89 -14.23
C GLN A 66 4.49 -16.43 -12.90
N GLU A 67 3.33 -16.97 -12.52
CA GLU A 67 2.67 -16.71 -11.25
C GLU A 67 3.54 -17.18 -10.06
N ALA A 68 4.16 -18.36 -10.18
CA ALA A 68 5.08 -18.89 -9.18
C ALA A 68 6.34 -18.00 -9.00
N ILE A 69 6.89 -17.48 -10.11
CA ILE A 69 8.03 -16.53 -10.07
C ILE A 69 7.60 -15.19 -9.49
N LEU A 70 6.40 -14.70 -9.84
CA LEU A 70 5.87 -13.43 -9.38
C LEU A 70 5.67 -13.41 -7.87
N GLY A 71 5.10 -14.50 -7.29
CA GLY A 71 4.74 -14.57 -5.88
C GLY A 71 3.82 -13.41 -5.47
N GLU A 72 4.15 -12.73 -4.39
CA GLU A 72 3.39 -11.56 -3.89
C GLU A 72 3.78 -10.23 -4.57
N ARG A 73 4.71 -10.25 -5.51
CA ARG A 73 5.19 -9.04 -6.20
C ARG A 73 4.24 -8.64 -7.32
N ASN A 74 4.22 -7.34 -7.64
CA ASN A 74 3.45 -6.81 -8.77
C ASN A 74 4.14 -6.99 -10.13
N SER A 75 5.44 -7.29 -10.12
CA SER A 75 6.25 -7.43 -11.34
C SER A 75 7.55 -8.17 -11.06
N TYR A 76 8.15 -8.72 -12.12
CA TYR A 76 9.51 -9.24 -12.09
C TYR A 76 10.20 -9.01 -13.45
N SER A 77 11.53 -9.00 -13.48
CA SER A 77 12.31 -8.86 -14.71
C SER A 77 12.46 -10.21 -15.42
N LYS A 78 12.41 -10.22 -16.73
CA LYS A 78 12.65 -11.45 -17.53
C LYS A 78 14.09 -11.93 -17.48
N THR A 79 15.04 -11.01 -17.32
CA THR A 79 16.47 -11.29 -17.27
C THR A 79 16.95 -11.64 -15.87
N ASP A 80 16.37 -10.99 -14.86
CA ASP A 80 16.62 -11.26 -13.46
C ASP A 80 15.28 -11.46 -12.77
N LYS A 81 14.89 -12.72 -12.57
CA LYS A 81 13.57 -13.08 -12.05
C LYS A 81 13.34 -12.68 -10.60
N GLU A 82 14.39 -12.38 -9.87
CA GLU A 82 14.32 -11.92 -8.47
C GLU A 82 14.15 -10.41 -8.38
N ALA A 83 14.62 -9.65 -9.38
CA ALA A 83 14.47 -8.20 -9.41
C ALA A 83 13.01 -7.76 -9.65
N THR A 84 12.57 -6.76 -8.92
CA THR A 84 11.25 -6.13 -9.08
C THR A 84 11.40 -4.78 -9.79
N PHE A 85 10.42 -4.40 -10.62
CA PHE A 85 10.44 -3.09 -11.24
C PHE A 85 10.11 -2.00 -10.22
N MET A 86 11.06 -1.08 -10.02
CA MET A 86 10.99 0.00 -9.04
C MET A 86 11.25 1.35 -9.68
N ARG A 87 10.69 2.41 -9.10
CA ARG A 87 11.04 3.79 -9.45
C ARG A 87 12.35 4.15 -8.79
N MET A 88 13.34 4.53 -9.60
CA MET A 88 14.65 4.95 -9.09
C MET A 88 14.59 6.38 -8.55
N LYS A 89 15.35 6.66 -7.48
CA LYS A 89 15.51 8.04 -6.95
C LYS A 89 16.12 8.97 -7.99
N GLU A 90 17.12 8.49 -8.71
CA GLU A 90 17.82 9.20 -9.77
C GLU A 90 17.14 8.96 -11.13
N ASP A 91 15.99 9.55 -11.32
CA ASP A 91 15.32 9.58 -12.62
C ASP A 91 15.75 10.87 -13.35
N HIS A 92 16.94 10.84 -13.95
CA HIS A 92 17.50 11.98 -14.70
C HIS A 92 16.59 12.43 -15.84
N MET A 93 15.80 11.53 -16.39
CA MET A 93 14.87 11.83 -17.48
C MET A 93 13.51 12.34 -16.98
N GLN A 94 13.25 12.28 -15.69
CA GLN A 94 11.96 12.66 -15.04
C GLN A 94 10.72 12.06 -15.71
N ASN A 95 10.85 10.90 -16.32
CA ASN A 95 9.79 10.21 -17.05
C ASN A 95 9.06 9.15 -16.22
N GLY A 96 9.46 8.95 -14.97
CA GLY A 96 8.89 7.95 -14.05
C GLY A 96 9.15 6.51 -14.46
N GLN A 97 10.18 6.27 -15.30
CA GLN A 97 10.52 4.92 -15.79
C GLN A 97 10.86 3.98 -14.63
N LEU A 98 10.24 2.81 -14.65
CA LEU A 98 10.56 1.73 -13.74
C LEU A 98 11.77 0.93 -14.26
N LYS A 99 12.68 0.57 -13.36
CA LYS A 99 13.84 -0.29 -13.67
C LYS A 99 13.84 -1.52 -12.77
N PRO A 100 14.31 -2.68 -13.25
CA PRO A 100 14.56 -3.84 -12.40
C PRO A 100 15.58 -3.47 -11.34
N ALA A 101 15.23 -3.67 -10.07
CA ALA A 101 16.06 -3.28 -8.94
C ALA A 101 15.71 -4.07 -7.67
N TYR A 102 16.55 -3.92 -6.67
CA TYR A 102 16.37 -4.39 -5.32
C TYR A 102 16.31 -3.20 -4.36
N ASN A 103 15.57 -3.34 -3.27
CA ASN A 103 15.55 -2.38 -2.19
C ASN A 103 16.52 -2.86 -1.10
N THR A 104 17.65 -2.18 -0.97
CA THR A 104 18.67 -2.50 0.03
C THR A 104 18.45 -1.66 1.27
N GLN A 105 18.35 -2.32 2.42
CA GLN A 105 18.31 -1.69 3.74
C GLN A 105 19.68 -1.77 4.37
N ILE A 106 20.12 -0.70 4.99
CA ILE A 106 21.44 -0.59 5.63
C ILE A 106 21.26 0.00 7.01
N SER A 107 21.79 -0.69 8.02
CA SER A 107 21.96 -0.15 9.37
C SER A 107 23.37 0.33 9.57
N THR A 108 23.50 1.51 10.13
CA THR A 108 24.79 2.13 10.45
C THR A 108 24.87 2.49 11.94
N GLU A 109 26.05 2.38 12.50
CA GLU A 109 26.40 2.87 13.83
C GLU A 109 27.75 3.59 13.74
N ASN A 110 27.80 4.86 14.14
CA ASN A 110 29.02 5.69 14.07
C ASN A 110 29.70 5.66 12.68
N GLN A 111 28.92 5.78 11.59
CA GLN A 111 29.37 5.74 10.19
C GLN A 111 29.90 4.38 9.72
N ILE A 112 29.72 3.33 10.52
CA ILE A 112 30.09 1.96 10.14
C ILE A 112 28.82 1.20 9.78
N ILE A 113 28.83 0.52 8.64
CA ILE A 113 27.73 -0.39 8.28
C ILE A 113 27.81 -1.62 9.18
N VAL A 114 26.80 -1.82 10.01
CA VAL A 114 26.72 -2.94 10.94
C VAL A 114 25.86 -4.08 10.40
N HIS A 115 24.88 -3.75 9.53
CA HIS A 115 24.00 -4.75 8.95
C HIS A 115 23.40 -4.28 7.63
N TYR A 116 23.06 -5.21 6.73
CA TYR A 116 22.32 -4.90 5.53
C TYR A 116 21.40 -6.07 5.15
N THR A 117 20.30 -5.74 4.47
CA THR A 117 19.37 -6.72 3.88
C THR A 117 18.94 -6.27 2.50
N ILE A 118 18.57 -7.23 1.66
CA ILE A 118 18.13 -6.98 0.29
C ILE A 118 16.69 -7.47 0.14
N HIS A 119 15.82 -6.59 -0.32
CA HIS A 119 14.40 -6.85 -0.45
C HIS A 119 13.92 -6.67 -1.89
N GLN A 120 12.93 -7.47 -2.27
CA GLN A 120 12.24 -7.37 -3.55
C GLN A 120 11.07 -6.34 -3.50
N ASN A 121 10.73 -5.86 -2.31
CA ASN A 121 9.64 -4.91 -2.12
C ASN A 121 10.11 -3.48 -2.42
N PRO A 122 9.42 -2.73 -3.30
CA PRO A 122 9.85 -1.39 -3.69
C PRO A 122 9.59 -0.31 -2.62
N THR A 123 8.93 -0.63 -1.51
CA THR A 123 8.57 0.34 -0.46
C THR A 123 9.25 0.03 0.86
N ASP A 124 9.82 1.05 1.49
CA ASP A 124 10.53 0.91 2.77
C ASP A 124 9.61 0.56 3.94
N THR A 125 8.33 0.90 3.85
CA THR A 125 7.34 0.56 4.89
C THR A 125 7.23 -0.94 5.19
N LYS A 126 7.51 -1.79 4.19
CA LYS A 126 7.44 -3.25 4.33
C LYS A 126 8.80 -3.89 4.64
N THR A 127 9.88 -3.11 4.72
CA THR A 127 11.25 -3.65 4.85
C THR A 127 11.85 -3.48 6.23
N LEU A 128 11.37 -2.53 7.06
CA LEU A 128 11.92 -2.27 8.39
C LEU A 128 11.83 -3.51 9.30
N LYS A 129 10.65 -4.06 9.43
CA LYS A 129 10.41 -5.24 10.29
C LYS A 129 11.27 -6.43 9.85
N PRO A 130 11.25 -6.89 8.58
CA PRO A 130 12.13 -7.98 8.13
C PRO A 130 13.61 -7.68 8.30
N HIS A 131 14.05 -6.43 8.13
CA HIS A 131 15.42 -6.02 8.33
C HIS A 131 15.87 -6.19 9.80
N LEU A 132 15.02 -5.76 10.74
CA LEU A 132 15.32 -5.90 12.18
C LEU A 132 15.18 -7.34 12.67
N GLU A 133 14.29 -8.14 12.09
CA GLU A 133 14.19 -9.57 12.36
C GLU A 133 15.43 -10.32 11.88
N ASP A 134 15.97 -9.97 10.72
CA ASP A 134 17.23 -10.53 10.20
C ASP A 134 18.43 -10.09 11.04
N PHE A 135 18.45 -8.83 11.51
CA PHE A 135 19.43 -8.34 12.46
C PHE A 135 19.40 -9.16 13.76
N GLU A 136 18.20 -9.39 14.32
CA GLU A 136 18.01 -10.20 15.51
C GLU A 136 18.46 -11.66 15.32
N GLN A 137 18.23 -12.22 14.13
CA GLN A 137 18.71 -13.59 13.80
C GLN A 137 20.23 -13.65 13.68
N THR A 138 20.85 -12.61 13.14
CA THR A 138 22.30 -12.55 12.87
C THR A 138 23.11 -12.32 14.16
N PHE A 139 22.67 -11.39 15.01
CA PHE A 139 23.42 -10.92 16.16
C PHE A 139 22.87 -11.40 17.51
N GLY A 140 21.69 -12.02 17.51
CA GLY A 140 21.01 -12.49 18.72
C GLY A 140 19.99 -11.48 19.25
N LYS A 141 19.03 -12.00 20.03
CA LYS A 141 17.97 -11.18 20.64
C LYS A 141 18.50 -10.17 21.64
N GLU A 142 19.55 -10.54 22.37
CA GLU A 142 20.18 -9.70 23.38
C GLU A 142 20.73 -8.42 22.76
N THR A 143 21.38 -8.51 21.61
CA THR A 143 21.92 -7.36 20.88
C THR A 143 20.81 -6.40 20.45
N LEU A 144 19.67 -6.88 19.97
CA LEU A 144 18.54 -6.02 19.61
C LEU A 144 17.91 -5.36 20.85
N GLN A 145 17.88 -6.05 21.99
CA GLN A 145 17.37 -5.52 23.27
C GLN A 145 18.32 -4.48 23.90
N GLU A 146 19.62 -4.55 23.61
CA GLU A 146 20.59 -3.53 24.02
C GLU A 146 20.45 -2.23 23.24
N LEU A 147 19.79 -2.24 22.08
CA LEU A 147 19.47 -1.02 21.35
C LEU A 147 18.37 -0.26 22.10
N GLU A 148 18.64 0.98 22.46
CA GLU A 148 17.68 1.86 23.14
C GLU A 148 16.81 2.62 22.13
N GLU A 149 17.33 2.87 20.92
CA GLU A 149 16.73 3.76 19.96
C GLU A 149 17.05 3.41 18.50
N ILE A 150 16.14 3.80 17.60
CA ILE A 150 16.34 3.71 16.17
C ILE A 150 15.99 5.03 15.51
N THR A 151 16.86 5.48 14.59
CA THR A 151 16.61 6.64 13.74
C THR A 151 16.44 6.19 12.29
N ALA A 152 15.29 6.48 11.66
CA ALA A 152 15.03 6.08 10.29
C ALA A 152 14.27 7.15 9.49
N ASP A 153 14.23 6.97 8.17
CA ASP A 153 13.58 7.91 7.25
C ASP A 153 12.05 7.84 7.28
N ALA A 154 11.42 8.83 6.66
CA ALA A 154 9.98 8.92 6.53
C ALA A 154 9.35 7.77 5.72
N GLY A 155 10.13 7.11 4.87
CA GLY A 155 9.73 5.91 4.14
C GLY A 155 9.31 4.75 5.04
N TYR A 156 9.82 4.68 6.26
CA TYR A 156 9.52 3.63 7.25
C TYR A 156 8.31 3.96 8.16
N GLY A 157 7.82 5.20 8.13
CA GLY A 157 6.77 5.68 9.03
C GLY A 157 5.39 5.08 8.72
N SER A 158 5.07 3.96 9.31
CA SER A 158 3.77 3.28 9.22
C SER A 158 3.28 2.85 10.61
N GLU A 159 1.96 2.62 10.74
CA GLU A 159 1.38 2.14 11.99
C GLU A 159 1.99 0.80 12.42
N GLU A 160 2.11 -0.14 11.49
CA GLU A 160 2.72 -1.45 11.73
C GLU A 160 4.16 -1.35 12.25
N ASN A 161 4.97 -0.49 11.63
CA ASN A 161 6.36 -0.31 12.06
C ASN A 161 6.46 0.36 13.43
N TYR A 162 5.60 1.34 13.73
CA TYR A 162 5.57 1.96 15.06
C TYR A 162 5.13 0.96 16.14
N ASP A 163 4.09 0.16 15.89
CA ASP A 163 3.65 -0.88 16.81
C ASP A 163 4.75 -1.93 17.03
N TYR A 164 5.45 -2.33 15.97
CA TYR A 164 6.57 -3.26 16.05
C TYR A 164 7.72 -2.70 16.90
N LEU A 165 8.11 -1.45 16.67
CA LEU A 165 9.17 -0.79 17.45
C LEU A 165 8.75 -0.61 18.92
N GLU A 166 7.49 -0.27 19.19
CA GLU A 166 6.95 -0.17 20.55
C GLU A 166 6.95 -1.52 21.26
N GLN A 167 6.60 -2.62 20.57
CA GLN A 167 6.67 -4.00 21.11
C GLN A 167 8.11 -4.44 21.40
N LYS A 168 9.08 -3.93 20.66
CA LYS A 168 10.51 -4.18 20.91
C LYS A 168 11.12 -3.21 21.94
N GLU A 169 10.30 -2.33 22.54
CA GLU A 169 10.71 -1.32 23.52
C GLU A 169 11.75 -0.30 22.99
N LEU A 170 11.82 -0.14 21.67
CA LEU A 170 12.74 0.78 21.00
C LEU A 170 12.17 2.18 20.90
N THR A 171 12.98 3.19 21.26
CA THR A 171 12.62 4.58 21.02
C THR A 171 12.75 4.92 19.54
N ALA A 172 11.61 5.22 18.89
CA ALA A 172 11.54 5.37 17.43
C ALA A 172 11.66 6.84 16.98
N TYR A 173 12.86 7.28 16.60
CA TYR A 173 13.09 8.53 15.87
C TYR A 173 12.82 8.35 14.37
N VAL A 174 11.67 7.79 14.04
CA VAL A 174 11.25 7.46 12.67
C VAL A 174 10.21 8.47 12.21
N LYS A 175 10.54 9.27 11.19
CA LYS A 175 9.60 10.26 10.65
C LYS A 175 8.39 9.59 10.00
N TYR A 176 7.22 10.20 10.10
CA TYR A 176 6.10 9.89 9.22
C TYR A 176 6.14 10.79 7.97
N ASN A 177 5.54 10.34 6.89
CA ASN A 177 5.67 10.91 5.54
C ASN A 177 5.26 12.39 5.40
N THR A 178 4.49 12.94 6.32
CA THR A 178 4.09 14.37 6.33
C THR A 178 4.87 15.21 7.33
N PHE A 179 5.74 14.63 8.16
CA PHE A 179 6.41 15.32 9.26
C PHE A 179 7.17 16.58 8.81
N ASP A 180 8.06 16.47 7.82
CA ASP A 180 8.86 17.61 7.36
C ASP A 180 7.98 18.68 6.69
N LYS A 181 6.92 18.25 5.98
CA LYS A 181 5.95 19.16 5.37
C LYS A 181 5.15 19.94 6.41
N GLU A 182 4.80 19.31 7.52
CA GLU A 182 4.08 19.96 8.62
C GLU A 182 4.91 21.04 9.33
N GLN A 183 6.25 20.98 9.24
CA GLN A 183 7.15 22.01 9.75
C GLN A 183 7.26 23.22 8.80
N ASP A 184 6.86 23.10 7.54
CA ASP A 184 6.86 24.19 6.57
C ASP A 184 5.60 25.06 6.71
N LYS A 185 5.77 26.30 7.14
CA LYS A 185 4.70 27.30 7.27
C LYS A 185 3.91 27.52 5.98
N ASN A 186 4.52 27.33 4.82
CA ASN A 186 3.86 27.50 3.53
C ASN A 186 3.01 26.27 3.14
N TYR A 187 3.37 25.09 3.63
CA TYR A 187 2.60 23.87 3.39
C TYR A 187 1.22 23.96 4.05
N GLN A 188 1.14 24.43 5.30
CA GLN A 188 -0.13 24.61 6.00
C GLN A 188 -1.08 25.58 5.27
N LYS A 189 -0.53 26.61 4.60
CA LYS A 189 -1.34 27.55 3.81
C LYS A 189 -1.84 26.97 2.49
N LYS A 190 -1.18 25.95 1.93
CA LYS A 190 -1.55 25.29 0.68
C LYS A 190 -2.61 24.19 0.87
N HIS A 191 -2.83 23.72 2.08
CA HIS A 191 -3.86 22.72 2.35
C HIS A 191 -5.24 23.28 2.03
N LYS A 192 -6.07 22.45 1.42
CA LYS A 192 -7.49 22.79 1.21
C LYS A 192 -8.11 23.11 2.57
N PRO A 193 -8.75 24.27 2.74
CA PRO A 193 -9.24 24.75 4.04
C PRO A 193 -10.11 23.73 4.80
N PHE A 194 -10.73 22.84 4.06
CA PHE A 194 -11.67 21.84 4.59
C PHE A 194 -11.10 20.41 4.55
N SER A 195 -9.77 20.25 4.43
CA SER A 195 -9.17 18.91 4.57
C SER A 195 -9.34 18.40 6.01
N LYS A 196 -9.28 17.08 6.19
CA LYS A 196 -9.42 16.41 7.50
C LYS A 196 -8.44 16.99 8.54
N GLU A 197 -7.22 17.26 8.11
CA GLU A 197 -6.11 17.74 8.92
C GLU A 197 -6.37 19.16 9.50
N ASN A 198 -7.20 19.95 8.83
CA ASN A 198 -7.56 21.31 9.24
C ASN A 198 -8.87 21.36 10.07
N LEU A 199 -9.51 20.23 10.29
CA LEU A 199 -10.70 20.19 11.12
C LEU A 199 -10.33 19.98 12.60
N TYR A 200 -10.98 20.75 13.46
CA TYR A 200 -10.81 20.59 14.90
C TYR A 200 -11.37 19.24 15.35
N TYR A 201 -10.53 18.46 16.01
CA TYR A 201 -10.91 17.24 16.70
C TYR A 201 -10.97 17.49 18.21
N ASN A 202 -12.14 17.31 18.78
CA ASN A 202 -12.35 17.36 20.21
C ASN A 202 -12.08 15.97 20.80
N GLN A 203 -11.00 15.86 21.57
CA GLN A 203 -10.56 14.60 22.14
C GLN A 203 -11.47 14.14 23.29
N ASP A 204 -12.00 15.08 24.08
CA ASP A 204 -12.85 14.77 25.25
C ASP A 204 -14.20 14.20 24.82
N GLU A 205 -14.76 14.72 23.73
CA GLU A 205 -16.06 14.29 23.20
C GLU A 205 -15.94 13.25 22.07
N ASP A 206 -14.73 12.86 21.67
CA ASP A 206 -14.44 11.99 20.51
C ASP A 206 -15.24 12.41 19.28
N CYS A 207 -15.14 13.68 18.88
CA CYS A 207 -15.85 14.21 17.72
C CYS A 207 -15.01 15.22 16.92
N TYR A 208 -15.29 15.31 15.63
CA TYR A 208 -14.80 16.42 14.80
C TYR A 208 -15.80 17.56 14.79
N VAL A 209 -15.31 18.79 14.63
CA VAL A 209 -16.15 19.95 14.42
C VAL A 209 -16.03 20.37 12.96
N CYS A 210 -17.15 20.41 12.25
CA CYS A 210 -17.17 20.88 10.85
C CYS A 210 -17.02 22.42 10.81
N PRO A 211 -16.65 22.99 9.63
CA PRO A 211 -16.46 24.45 9.52
C PRO A 211 -17.69 25.31 9.86
N MET A 212 -18.88 24.71 9.85
CA MET A 212 -20.15 25.36 10.29
C MET A 212 -20.47 25.10 11.76
N GLY A 213 -19.52 24.61 12.57
CA GLY A 213 -19.73 24.37 14.01
C GLY A 213 -20.48 23.08 14.35
N GLN A 214 -20.87 22.27 13.37
CA GLN A 214 -21.58 21.02 13.62
C GLN A 214 -20.64 19.94 14.14
N LYS A 215 -20.98 19.26 15.23
CA LYS A 215 -20.26 18.10 15.76
C LYS A 215 -20.51 16.88 14.88
N MET A 216 -19.42 16.26 14.43
CA MET A 216 -19.42 15.02 13.67
C MET A 216 -19.06 13.88 14.63
N HIS A 217 -20.07 13.16 15.09
CA HIS A 217 -19.88 12.07 16.04
C HIS A 217 -19.46 10.78 15.34
N LYS A 218 -18.81 9.93 16.12
CA LYS A 218 -18.44 8.59 15.69
C LYS A 218 -19.70 7.78 15.38
N THR A 219 -19.73 7.16 14.21
CA THR A 219 -20.84 6.33 13.74
C THR A 219 -20.57 4.85 13.93
N HIS A 220 -19.39 4.40 13.53
CA HIS A 220 -18.97 3.01 13.64
C HIS A 220 -17.45 2.89 13.59
N GLN A 221 -16.97 1.68 13.79
CA GLN A 221 -15.57 1.29 13.52
C GLN A 221 -15.55 0.23 12.44
N SER A 222 -14.52 0.29 11.61
CA SER A 222 -14.21 -0.76 10.63
C SER A 222 -12.78 -1.25 10.82
N LYS A 223 -12.53 -2.49 10.39
CA LYS A 223 -11.18 -3.04 10.30
C LYS A 223 -10.77 -3.04 8.84
N ARG A 224 -9.54 -2.66 8.56
CA ARG A 224 -8.92 -2.74 7.24
C ARG A 224 -7.60 -3.48 7.35
N THR A 225 -7.42 -4.48 6.51
CA THR A 225 -6.13 -5.19 6.40
C THR A 225 -5.28 -4.47 5.35
N THR A 226 -4.04 -4.15 5.70
CA THR A 226 -3.07 -3.60 4.75
C THR A 226 -2.59 -4.70 3.81
N GLU A 227 -1.92 -4.34 2.72
CA GLU A 227 -1.29 -5.31 1.82
C GLU A 227 -0.22 -6.18 2.50
N ALA A 228 0.34 -5.74 3.63
CA ALA A 228 1.27 -6.51 4.45
C ALA A 228 0.58 -7.46 5.44
N GLY A 229 -0.77 -7.53 5.45
CA GLY A 229 -1.53 -8.36 6.37
C GLY A 229 -1.81 -7.72 7.74
N TYR A 230 -1.29 -6.51 8.00
CA TYR A 230 -1.50 -5.80 9.25
C TYR A 230 -2.94 -5.26 9.36
N GLN A 231 -3.59 -5.46 10.52
CA GLN A 231 -4.97 -5.03 10.76
C GLN A 231 -5.04 -3.65 11.39
N GLN A 232 -5.61 -2.70 10.67
CA GLN A 232 -5.89 -1.35 11.14
C GLN A 232 -7.32 -1.22 11.64
N SER A 233 -7.52 -0.43 12.71
CA SER A 233 -8.84 -0.07 13.22
C SER A 233 -9.15 1.38 12.84
N LEU A 234 -10.23 1.60 12.11
CA LEU A 234 -10.65 2.91 11.61
C LEU A 234 -11.96 3.34 12.29
N SER A 235 -11.95 4.50 12.93
CA SER A 235 -13.15 5.14 13.45
C SER A 235 -13.74 6.06 12.39
N HIS A 236 -15.05 5.95 12.16
CA HIS A 236 -15.78 6.78 11.19
C HIS A 236 -16.63 7.82 11.91
N TYR A 237 -16.48 9.07 11.48
CA TYR A 237 -17.21 10.24 12.03
C TYR A 237 -18.05 10.84 10.91
N GLN A 238 -19.29 11.23 11.20
CA GLN A 238 -20.19 11.81 10.21
C GLN A 238 -20.92 13.03 10.72
N ALA A 239 -21.08 14.03 9.86
CA ALA A 239 -21.92 15.18 10.09
C ALA A 239 -23.40 14.78 10.07
N LYS A 240 -24.22 15.42 10.91
CA LYS A 240 -25.67 15.12 10.98
C LYS A 240 -26.41 15.54 9.72
N ASN A 241 -26.14 16.76 9.24
CA ASN A 241 -26.80 17.30 8.05
C ASN A 241 -25.87 18.24 7.27
N CYS A 242 -25.68 17.94 5.99
CA CYS A 242 -24.94 18.78 5.04
C CYS A 242 -25.85 19.33 3.93
N GLU A 243 -27.15 19.08 3.95
CA GLU A 243 -28.10 19.61 3.00
C GLU A 243 -28.27 21.12 3.20
N GLY A 244 -28.30 21.89 2.13
CA GLY A 244 -28.39 23.36 2.18
C GLY A 244 -27.16 24.07 2.77
N CYS A 245 -26.07 23.37 3.10
CA CYS A 245 -24.88 23.99 3.66
C CYS A 245 -24.17 24.88 2.63
N PRO A 246 -23.91 26.18 2.93
CA PRO A 246 -23.28 27.10 1.98
C PRO A 246 -21.85 26.73 1.60
N LEU A 247 -21.16 25.99 2.48
CA LEU A 247 -19.79 25.50 2.25
C LEU A 247 -19.75 24.14 1.55
N ARG A 248 -20.90 23.55 1.20
CA ARG A 248 -20.98 22.18 0.67
C ARG A 248 -20.04 21.94 -0.51
N GLY A 249 -20.07 22.81 -1.51
CA GLY A 249 -19.30 22.65 -2.76
C GLY A 249 -17.77 22.69 -2.56
N GLN A 250 -17.32 23.37 -1.52
CA GLN A 250 -15.89 23.48 -1.17
C GLN A 250 -15.47 22.42 -0.17
N CYS A 251 -16.36 22.09 0.78
CA CYS A 251 -16.07 21.22 1.91
C CYS A 251 -16.11 19.72 1.53
N PHE A 252 -17.18 19.31 0.83
CA PHE A 252 -17.42 17.88 0.55
C PHE A 252 -18.28 17.71 -0.69
N LYS A 253 -17.74 17.10 -1.75
CA LYS A 253 -18.41 16.98 -3.06
C LYS A 253 -19.21 15.68 -3.22
N ALA A 254 -18.94 14.64 -2.41
CA ALA A 254 -19.64 13.36 -2.53
C ALA A 254 -21.10 13.45 -2.08
N LYS A 255 -21.92 12.49 -2.49
CA LYS A 255 -23.32 12.38 -2.05
C LYS A 255 -23.41 12.13 -0.53
N GLY A 256 -24.50 12.57 0.10
CA GLY A 256 -24.77 12.38 1.52
C GLY A 256 -24.02 13.34 2.43
N ASN A 257 -23.93 13.03 3.71
CA ASN A 257 -23.28 13.85 4.72
C ASN A 257 -21.76 13.59 4.73
N ARG A 258 -21.00 14.62 5.08
CA ARG A 258 -19.54 14.49 5.18
C ARG A 258 -19.17 13.43 6.21
N SER A 259 -18.29 12.51 5.80
CA SER A 259 -17.66 11.51 6.65
C SER A 259 -16.14 11.69 6.72
N ILE A 260 -15.55 11.29 7.84
CA ILE A 260 -14.11 11.31 8.10
C ILE A 260 -13.72 9.97 8.70
N GLU A 261 -12.63 9.40 8.20
CA GLU A 261 -11.99 8.23 8.79
C GLU A 261 -10.80 8.67 9.64
N ARG A 262 -10.67 8.12 10.84
CA ARG A 262 -9.55 8.34 11.75
C ARG A 262 -9.01 7.01 12.23
N ASN A 263 -7.71 6.83 12.09
CA ASN A 263 -6.96 5.76 12.72
C ASN A 263 -6.39 6.31 14.04
N GLN A 264 -7.01 5.96 15.17
CA GLN A 264 -6.62 6.49 16.47
C GLN A 264 -5.19 6.04 16.86
N ASN A 265 -4.82 4.80 16.58
CA ASN A 265 -3.51 4.28 16.91
C ASN A 265 -2.40 4.98 16.11
N LEU A 266 -2.60 5.14 14.79
CA LEU A 266 -1.66 5.88 13.97
C LEU A 266 -1.51 7.35 14.42
N GLU A 267 -2.60 8.02 14.80
CA GLU A 267 -2.54 9.41 15.30
C GLU A 267 -1.80 9.50 16.65
N ARG A 268 -1.99 8.51 17.55
CA ARG A 268 -1.21 8.38 18.79
C ARG A 268 0.29 8.26 18.50
N HIS A 269 0.68 7.38 17.58
CA HIS A 269 2.07 7.23 17.18
C HIS A 269 2.64 8.50 16.56
N LYS A 270 1.90 9.15 15.66
CA LYS A 270 2.32 10.41 15.05
C LYS A 270 2.55 11.52 16.08
N GLN A 271 1.66 11.63 17.06
CA GLN A 271 1.82 12.61 18.14
C GLN A 271 3.09 12.34 18.96
N ARG A 272 3.26 11.11 19.44
CA ARG A 272 4.46 10.69 20.19
C ARG A 272 5.74 10.93 19.39
N THR A 273 5.74 10.51 18.12
CA THR A 273 6.88 10.70 17.21
C THR A 273 7.17 12.18 16.98
N ARG A 274 6.14 13.03 16.84
CA ARG A 274 6.31 14.48 16.69
C ARG A 274 7.00 15.07 17.91
N GLU A 275 6.55 14.72 19.10
CA GLU A 275 7.16 15.18 20.36
C GLU A 275 8.62 14.76 20.47
N LEU A 276 8.94 13.50 20.17
CA LEU A 276 10.30 12.96 20.14
C LEU A 276 11.19 13.69 19.12
N LEU A 277 10.73 13.82 17.88
CA LEU A 277 11.52 14.42 16.80
C LEU A 277 11.73 15.93 16.97
N LEU A 278 10.88 16.64 17.72
CA LEU A 278 11.01 18.06 18.02
C LEU A 278 11.78 18.33 19.31
N SER A 279 12.08 17.33 20.12
CA SER A 279 12.96 17.44 21.28
C SER A 279 14.40 17.78 20.87
N GLU A 280 15.21 18.27 21.79
CA GLU A 280 16.62 18.55 21.55
C GLU A 280 17.37 17.32 21.05
N THR A 281 17.15 16.17 21.70
CA THR A 281 17.72 14.87 21.29
C THR A 281 17.24 14.49 19.90
N GLY A 282 15.96 14.60 19.59
CA GLY A 282 15.41 14.28 18.28
C GLY A 282 15.95 15.15 17.16
N ILE A 283 16.23 16.43 17.44
CA ILE A 283 16.88 17.33 16.47
C ILE A 283 18.32 16.88 16.21
N GLN A 284 19.08 16.49 17.24
CA GLN A 284 20.43 15.98 17.11
C GLN A 284 20.45 14.66 16.31
N LYS A 285 19.59 13.70 16.64
CA LYS A 285 19.48 12.40 15.94
C LYS A 285 19.13 12.58 14.45
N ARG A 286 18.22 13.49 14.11
CA ARG A 286 17.90 13.79 12.70
C ARG A 286 19.07 14.39 11.94
N LYS A 287 19.91 15.20 12.60
CA LYS A 287 21.14 15.77 12.01
C LYS A 287 22.21 14.69 11.84
N GLN A 288 22.40 13.84 12.84
CA GLN A 288 23.37 12.76 12.81
C GLN A 288 23.05 11.79 11.65
N ARG A 289 21.80 11.36 11.49
CA ARG A 289 21.38 10.50 10.37
C ARG A 289 21.75 11.05 8.98
N THR A 290 21.81 12.36 8.83
CA THR A 290 22.20 12.98 7.54
C THR A 290 23.70 12.92 7.29
N ALA A 291 24.49 12.71 8.33
CA ALA A 291 25.95 12.59 8.27
C ALA A 291 26.42 11.13 8.18
N ASP A 292 25.62 10.20 8.72
CA ASP A 292 25.84 8.75 8.65
C ASP A 292 25.32 8.16 7.33
#